data_a801881c742e84585c77b27a4f3432ab
#
_entry.id   a801881c742e84585c77b27a4f3432ab
#
_cell.length_a   1.000
_cell.length_b   1.000
_cell.length_c   1.000
_cell.angle_alpha   90.00
_cell.angle_beta   90.00
_cell.angle_gamma   90.00
#
_symmetry.space_group_name_H-M   'P 1'
#
loop_
_entity.id
_entity.type
_entity.pdbx_description
1 polymer ?
#
loop_
_entity_poly.entity_id
_entity_poly.type
_entity_poly.pdbx_seq_one_letter_code
_entity_poly.pdbx_strand_id
1 'polypeptide(L)'
;MARRALIVGTGVADRIAAGLADDYDVDRTPGAESLDLVVWADYPALACEPRQITDLSPADWDAACDTPLRSAIDLTRTVHAPLAATRGTIVFLVPLMASAGGAEYTALASLGEGVRILAKSLAKTWGAAGITAHSITLDPHAFLAADDAAGIAADNALHDPPLGRVPDDRDDVAPIIDWLASPAAAPLVGSSLVVDGGLWMPG
;
A
#
# COMPACT_ATOMS: atom_id res chain seq x y z
N MET A 1 4.85 -11.22 -24.31
CA MET A 1 5.23 -9.85 -23.91
C MET A 1 5.53 -9.89 -22.42
N ALA A 2 6.53 -9.16 -21.95
CA ALA A 2 6.75 -9.02 -20.52
C ALA A 2 5.53 -8.34 -19.89
N ARG A 3 5.15 -8.75 -18.67
CA ARG A 3 4.09 -8.07 -17.90
C ARG A 3 4.56 -6.67 -17.52
N ARG A 4 3.66 -5.71 -17.45
CA ARG A 4 4.00 -4.33 -17.10
C ARG A 4 3.43 -3.93 -15.75
N ALA A 5 4.27 -3.35 -14.90
CA ALA A 5 3.87 -2.82 -13.61
C ALA A 5 4.16 -1.31 -13.52
N LEU A 6 3.24 -0.57 -12.94
CA LEU A 6 3.47 0.81 -12.49
C LEU A 6 3.56 0.81 -10.97
N ILE A 7 4.67 1.29 -10.42
CA ILE A 7 4.89 1.35 -8.98
C ILE A 7 5.15 2.80 -8.56
N VAL A 8 4.24 3.35 -7.75
CA VAL A 8 4.23 4.76 -7.35
C VAL A 8 4.57 4.90 -5.88
N GLY A 9 5.48 5.82 -5.57
CA GLY A 9 5.98 6.11 -4.24
C GLY A 9 7.49 5.91 -4.10
N THR A 10 7.99 5.99 -2.88
CA THR A 10 9.40 5.80 -2.51
C THR A 10 9.53 4.85 -1.32
N GLY A 11 10.73 4.54 -0.88
CA GLY A 11 10.96 3.69 0.28
C GLY A 11 10.45 2.26 0.06
N VAL A 12 9.31 1.89 0.66
CA VAL A 12 8.70 0.57 0.47
C VAL A 12 8.42 0.29 -1.01
N ALA A 13 7.97 1.29 -1.77
CA ALA A 13 7.71 1.15 -3.21
C ALA A 13 8.99 0.80 -4.00
N ASP A 14 10.15 1.29 -3.60
CA ASP A 14 11.43 0.98 -4.25
C ASP A 14 11.85 -0.47 -4.00
N ARG A 15 11.63 -0.97 -2.78
CA ARG A 15 11.93 -2.37 -2.41
C ARG A 15 10.99 -3.35 -3.14
N ILE A 16 9.70 -3.02 -3.25
CA ILE A 16 8.72 -3.79 -4.04
C ILE A 16 9.11 -3.79 -5.53
N ALA A 17 9.49 -2.64 -6.09
CA ALA A 17 9.92 -2.55 -7.48
C ALA A 17 11.13 -3.47 -7.76
N ALA A 18 12.09 -3.52 -6.84
CA ALA A 18 13.24 -4.40 -6.94
C ALA A 18 12.85 -5.90 -6.87
N GLY A 19 11.81 -6.25 -6.08
CA GLY A 19 11.31 -7.62 -5.98
C GLY A 19 10.50 -8.09 -7.19
N LEU A 20 9.94 -7.16 -7.97
CA LEU A 20 9.12 -7.46 -9.16
C LEU A 20 9.89 -7.34 -10.49
N ALA A 21 11.13 -6.82 -10.47
CA ALA A 21 11.88 -6.47 -11.68
C ALA A 21 12.23 -7.67 -12.58
N ASP A 22 12.25 -8.90 -12.04
CA ASP A 22 12.53 -10.11 -12.84
C ASP A 22 11.29 -10.57 -13.64
N ASP A 23 10.08 -10.22 -13.16
CA ASP A 23 8.82 -10.68 -13.73
C ASP A 23 8.07 -9.58 -14.50
N TYR A 24 8.39 -8.30 -14.24
CA TYR A 24 7.73 -7.13 -14.80
C TYR A 24 8.69 -6.12 -15.39
N ASP A 25 8.26 -5.51 -16.51
CA ASP A 25 8.80 -4.23 -16.95
C ASP A 25 8.19 -3.13 -16.05
N VAL A 26 9.01 -2.55 -15.17
CA VAL A 26 8.57 -1.67 -14.09
C VAL A 26 8.69 -0.21 -14.49
N ASP A 27 7.54 0.47 -14.64
CA ASP A 27 7.43 1.91 -14.77
C ASP A 27 7.32 2.59 -13.39
N ARG A 28 7.89 3.79 -13.24
CA ARG A 28 7.77 4.63 -12.03
C ARG A 28 6.86 5.84 -12.24
N THR A 29 6.43 6.09 -13.45
CA THR A 29 5.54 7.19 -13.83
C THR A 29 4.43 6.69 -14.75
N PRO A 30 3.20 7.19 -14.60
CA PRO A 30 2.10 6.85 -15.50
C PRO A 30 2.41 7.19 -16.96
N GLY A 31 1.92 6.38 -17.90
CA GLY A 31 2.11 6.65 -19.34
C GLY A 31 1.94 5.41 -20.23
N ALA A 32 1.93 4.23 -19.64
CA ALA A 32 1.73 2.99 -20.39
C ALA A 32 0.29 2.87 -20.92
N GLU A 33 0.12 2.29 -22.13
CA GLU A 33 -1.18 2.01 -22.73
C GLU A 33 -1.86 0.77 -22.11
N SER A 34 -1.07 -0.12 -21.51
CA SER A 34 -1.53 -1.34 -20.83
C SER A 34 -0.71 -1.59 -19.56
N LEU A 35 -1.37 -2.02 -18.48
CA LEU A 35 -0.74 -2.34 -17.20
C LEU A 35 -1.35 -3.62 -16.64
N ASP A 36 -0.52 -4.56 -16.26
CA ASP A 36 -0.94 -5.80 -15.59
C ASP A 36 -1.04 -5.59 -14.07
N LEU A 37 -0.22 -4.68 -13.54
CA LEU A 37 -0.14 -4.39 -12.12
C LEU A 37 0.08 -2.90 -11.88
N VAL A 38 -0.61 -2.36 -10.87
CA VAL A 38 -0.31 -1.06 -10.28
C VAL A 38 -0.10 -1.24 -8.79
N VAL A 39 0.99 -0.70 -8.23
CA VAL A 39 1.23 -0.64 -6.78
C VAL A 39 1.33 0.81 -6.36
N TRP A 40 0.55 1.18 -5.36
CA TRP A 40 0.62 2.51 -4.76
C TRP A 40 1.13 2.42 -3.31
N ALA A 41 2.16 3.22 -3.01
CA ALA A 41 2.75 3.34 -1.67
C ALA A 41 3.42 4.72 -1.51
N ASP A 42 2.72 5.78 -1.90
CA ASP A 42 3.25 7.15 -1.89
C ASP A 42 2.88 7.88 -0.60
N TYR A 43 3.68 7.64 0.44
CA TYR A 43 3.55 8.27 1.75
C TYR A 43 4.62 9.35 1.91
N PRO A 44 4.23 10.66 2.06
CA PRO A 44 5.20 11.73 2.24
C PRO A 44 5.92 11.60 3.59
N ALA A 45 7.18 12.03 3.64
CA ALA A 45 7.98 11.99 4.86
C ALA A 45 7.27 12.65 6.05
N LEU A 46 6.57 13.75 5.81
CA LEU A 46 5.81 14.46 6.85
C LEU A 46 4.72 13.59 7.50
N ALA A 47 4.11 12.66 6.76
CA ALA A 47 3.14 11.72 7.32
C ALA A 47 3.81 10.63 8.18
N CYS A 48 5.07 10.33 7.90
CA CYS A 48 5.88 9.32 8.59
C CYS A 48 6.67 9.89 9.78
N GLU A 49 6.56 11.17 10.09
CA GLU A 49 7.13 11.80 11.28
C GLU A 49 6.14 11.79 12.44
N PRO A 50 6.57 11.43 13.68
CA PRO A 50 5.69 11.47 14.84
C PRO A 50 5.31 12.91 15.19
N ARG A 51 4.00 13.21 15.23
CA ARG A 51 3.45 14.52 15.60
C ARG A 51 2.10 14.40 16.26
N GLN A 52 1.91 15.16 17.33
CA GLN A 52 0.60 15.32 17.94
C GLN A 52 -0.35 16.00 16.95
N ILE A 53 -1.60 15.56 16.89
CA ILE A 53 -2.63 16.16 16.01
C ILE A 53 -2.80 17.67 16.31
N THR A 54 -2.61 18.08 17.55
CA THR A 54 -2.69 19.49 18.00
C THR A 54 -1.58 20.37 17.46
N ASP A 55 -0.46 19.78 17.03
CA ASP A 55 0.72 20.48 16.53
C ASP A 55 0.77 20.54 14.99
N LEU A 56 -0.17 19.86 14.33
CA LEU A 56 -0.32 19.91 12.88
C LEU A 56 -1.12 21.16 12.49
N SER A 57 -0.51 22.04 11.71
CA SER A 57 -1.25 23.11 11.05
C SER A 57 -2.17 22.51 9.96
N PRO A 58 -3.21 23.26 9.52
CA PRO A 58 -4.00 22.84 8.35
C PRO A 58 -3.15 22.54 7.11
N ALA A 59 -2.10 23.32 6.86
CA ALA A 59 -1.19 23.09 5.74
C ALA A 59 -0.34 21.82 5.90
N ASP A 60 0.09 21.51 7.13
CA ASP A 60 0.78 20.24 7.41
C ASP A 60 -0.16 19.05 7.19
N TRP A 61 -1.42 19.16 7.63
CA TRP A 61 -2.43 18.14 7.39
C TRP A 61 -2.68 17.92 5.90
N ASP A 62 -2.89 19.00 5.15
CA ASP A 62 -3.08 18.93 3.69
C ASP A 62 -1.89 18.24 3.00
N ALA A 63 -0.67 18.56 3.42
CA ALA A 63 0.54 17.96 2.84
C ALA A 63 0.74 16.49 3.26
N ALA A 64 0.40 16.13 4.49
CA ALA A 64 0.63 14.78 5.04
C ALA A 64 -0.49 13.79 4.68
N CYS A 65 -1.73 14.26 4.51
CA CYS A 65 -2.90 13.40 4.33
C CYS A 65 -3.70 13.72 3.06
N ASP A 66 -4.23 14.94 2.91
CA ASP A 66 -5.22 15.24 1.87
C ASP A 66 -4.61 15.26 0.46
N THR A 67 -3.43 15.85 0.30
CA THR A 67 -2.74 15.90 -1.00
C THR A 67 -2.35 14.51 -1.49
N PRO A 68 -1.68 13.64 -0.72
CA PRO A 68 -1.36 12.29 -1.17
C PRO A 68 -2.62 11.42 -1.39
N LEU A 69 -3.68 11.56 -0.60
CA LEU A 69 -4.93 10.86 -0.85
C LEU A 69 -5.56 11.30 -2.18
N ARG A 70 -5.55 12.60 -2.48
CA ARG A 70 -6.00 13.13 -3.77
C ARG A 70 -5.15 12.60 -4.92
N SER A 71 -3.83 12.55 -4.75
CA SER A 71 -2.91 11.96 -5.73
C SER A 71 -3.23 10.48 -6.01
N ALA A 72 -3.51 9.69 -4.95
CA ALA A 72 -3.95 8.31 -5.11
C ALA A 72 -5.25 8.21 -5.93
N ILE A 73 -6.24 9.08 -5.67
CA ILE A 73 -7.50 9.13 -6.42
C ILE A 73 -7.26 9.53 -7.89
N ASP A 74 -6.40 10.49 -8.16
CA ASP A 74 -6.09 10.94 -9.52
C ASP A 74 -5.32 9.86 -10.30
N LEU A 75 -4.42 9.14 -9.63
CA LEU A 75 -3.77 7.96 -10.21
C LEU A 75 -4.81 6.93 -10.66
N THR A 76 -5.82 6.63 -9.85
CA THR A 76 -6.85 5.64 -10.23
C THR A 76 -7.56 5.99 -11.52
N ARG A 77 -7.83 7.29 -11.77
CA ARG A 77 -8.43 7.75 -13.02
C ARG A 77 -7.51 7.51 -14.22
N THR A 78 -6.21 7.73 -14.02
CA THR A 78 -5.19 7.58 -15.07
C THR A 78 -4.97 6.11 -15.44
N VAL A 79 -4.95 5.20 -14.45
CA VAL A 79 -4.62 3.79 -14.68
C VAL A 79 -5.82 2.90 -15.02
N HIS A 80 -7.06 3.42 -14.94
CA HIS A 80 -8.26 2.62 -15.22
C HIS A 80 -8.24 1.99 -16.60
N ALA A 81 -8.05 2.78 -17.69
CA ALA A 81 -8.04 2.27 -19.04
C ALA A 81 -6.87 1.29 -19.32
N PRO A 82 -5.62 1.59 -18.92
CA PRO A 82 -4.51 0.65 -18.99
C PRO A 82 -4.75 -0.68 -18.27
N LEU A 83 -5.33 -0.66 -17.06
CA LEU A 83 -5.67 -1.88 -16.32
C LEU A 83 -6.84 -2.65 -16.97
N ALA A 84 -7.83 -1.95 -17.50
CA ALA A 84 -8.95 -2.59 -18.19
C ALA A 84 -8.51 -3.35 -19.45
N ALA A 85 -7.46 -2.86 -20.13
CA ALA A 85 -6.92 -3.50 -21.33
C ALA A 85 -6.34 -4.91 -21.07
N THR A 86 -5.83 -5.16 -19.87
CA THR A 86 -5.21 -6.43 -19.46
C THR A 86 -6.04 -7.22 -18.44
N ARG A 87 -7.09 -6.62 -17.88
CA ARG A 87 -7.79 -7.11 -16.68
C ARG A 87 -6.85 -7.17 -15.48
N GLY A 88 -6.04 -6.14 -15.34
CA GLY A 88 -4.96 -6.05 -14.37
C GLY A 88 -5.43 -5.83 -12.93
N THR A 89 -4.45 -5.67 -12.06
CA THR A 89 -4.63 -5.55 -10.62
C THR A 89 -4.05 -4.24 -10.10
N ILE A 90 -4.75 -3.59 -9.16
CA ILE A 90 -4.18 -2.48 -8.37
C ILE A 90 -4.09 -2.88 -6.90
N VAL A 91 -2.93 -2.62 -6.30
CA VAL A 91 -2.63 -2.90 -4.90
C VAL A 91 -2.21 -1.61 -4.19
N PHE A 92 -2.83 -1.33 -3.05
CA PHE A 92 -2.43 -0.25 -2.15
C PHE A 92 -1.70 -0.84 -0.95
N LEU A 93 -0.47 -0.41 -0.70
CA LEU A 93 0.25 -0.77 0.52
C LEU A 93 -0.19 0.17 1.65
N VAL A 94 -0.52 -0.38 2.80
CA VAL A 94 -1.16 0.33 3.90
C VAL A 94 -0.36 0.09 5.18
N PRO A 95 -0.01 1.14 5.94
CA PRO A 95 0.64 0.95 7.22
C PRO A 95 -0.32 0.33 8.25
N LEU A 96 0.20 -0.54 9.11
CA LEU A 96 -0.57 -1.20 10.18
C LEU A 96 -1.34 -0.20 11.05
N MET A 97 -0.77 0.98 11.28
CA MET A 97 -1.40 2.05 12.05
C MET A 97 -2.75 2.51 11.48
N ALA A 98 -3.01 2.29 10.20
CA ALA A 98 -4.33 2.55 9.62
C ALA A 98 -5.45 1.73 10.30
N SER A 99 -5.13 0.50 10.75
CA SER A 99 -6.09 -0.40 11.40
C SER A 99 -5.95 -0.43 12.92
N ALA A 100 -4.72 -0.41 13.44
CA ALA A 100 -4.44 -0.52 14.88
C ALA A 100 -4.47 0.85 15.59
N GLY A 101 -4.34 1.95 14.84
CA GLY A 101 -4.00 3.26 15.37
C GLY A 101 -2.49 3.39 15.60
N GLY A 102 -2.03 4.60 15.82
CA GLY A 102 -0.64 4.90 16.15
C GLY A 102 -0.57 6.24 16.85
N ALA A 103 -0.05 6.28 18.09
CA ALA A 103 0.18 7.52 18.79
C ALA A 103 1.07 8.41 17.91
N GLU A 104 0.71 9.69 17.79
CA GLU A 104 1.45 10.70 16.99
C GLU A 104 1.47 10.48 15.46
N TYR A 105 0.81 9.42 14.92
CA TYR A 105 0.77 9.12 13.48
C TYR A 105 -0.64 9.26 12.88
N THR A 106 -1.43 10.22 13.37
CA THR A 106 -2.82 10.42 12.93
C THR A 106 -2.94 10.67 11.43
N ALA A 107 -2.04 11.46 10.83
CA ALA A 107 -2.07 11.74 9.40
C ALA A 107 -1.77 10.48 8.57
N LEU A 108 -0.75 9.73 8.94
CA LEU A 108 -0.37 8.46 8.29
C LEU A 108 -1.50 7.43 8.38
N ALA A 109 -2.09 7.26 9.57
CA ALA A 109 -3.20 6.34 9.80
C ALA A 109 -4.43 6.72 8.97
N SER A 110 -4.78 8.02 8.92
CA SER A 110 -5.92 8.53 8.16
C SER A 110 -5.74 8.35 6.66
N LEU A 111 -4.55 8.66 6.12
CA LEU A 111 -4.20 8.41 4.73
C LEU A 111 -4.27 6.92 4.39
N GLY A 112 -3.67 6.07 5.22
CA GLY A 112 -3.67 4.62 5.04
C GLY A 112 -5.08 4.04 5.01
N GLU A 113 -5.95 4.45 5.94
CA GLU A 113 -7.36 4.01 5.94
C GLU A 113 -8.13 4.56 4.73
N GLY A 114 -7.83 5.80 4.31
CA GLY A 114 -8.40 6.40 3.10
C GLY A 114 -8.10 5.58 1.84
N VAL A 115 -6.86 5.16 1.64
CA VAL A 115 -6.50 4.33 0.47
C VAL A 115 -6.98 2.88 0.61
N ARG A 116 -7.07 2.34 1.83
CA ARG A 116 -7.63 1.01 2.10
C ARG A 116 -9.11 0.92 1.69
N ILE A 117 -9.92 1.92 2.05
CA ILE A 117 -11.33 1.95 1.64
C ILE A 117 -11.49 2.30 0.17
N LEU A 118 -10.57 3.09 -0.41
CA LEU A 118 -10.52 3.34 -1.85
C LEU A 118 -10.39 2.02 -2.61
N ALA A 119 -9.45 1.14 -2.24
CA ALA A 119 -9.29 -0.18 -2.85
C ALA A 119 -10.59 -0.98 -2.89
N LYS A 120 -11.33 -1.04 -1.78
CA LYS A 120 -12.63 -1.73 -1.71
C LYS A 120 -13.68 -1.12 -2.62
N SER A 121 -13.70 0.21 -2.73
CA SER A 121 -14.63 0.93 -3.60
C SER A 121 -14.31 0.69 -5.09
N LEU A 122 -13.03 0.71 -5.45
CA LEU A 122 -12.56 0.40 -6.80
C LEU A 122 -12.90 -1.03 -7.18
N ALA A 123 -12.67 -1.99 -6.30
CA ALA A 123 -13.00 -3.40 -6.52
C ALA A 123 -14.48 -3.59 -6.90
N LYS A 124 -15.39 -2.92 -6.21
CA LYS A 124 -16.83 -2.95 -6.52
C LYS A 124 -17.16 -2.28 -7.84
N THR A 125 -16.47 -1.18 -8.17
CA THR A 125 -16.77 -0.37 -9.34
C THR A 125 -16.16 -0.96 -10.62
N TRP A 126 -14.92 -1.49 -10.53
CA TRP A 126 -14.14 -1.92 -11.68
C TRP A 126 -14.18 -3.43 -11.94
N GLY A 127 -14.75 -4.21 -11.02
CA GLY A 127 -14.82 -5.66 -11.16
C GLY A 127 -15.49 -6.13 -12.46
N ALA A 128 -16.53 -5.41 -12.96
CA ALA A 128 -17.17 -5.71 -14.23
C ALA A 128 -16.24 -5.53 -15.44
N ALA A 129 -15.20 -4.69 -15.35
CA ALA A 129 -14.15 -4.55 -16.34
C ALA A 129 -13.04 -5.62 -16.21
N GLY A 130 -13.14 -6.51 -15.21
CA GLY A 130 -12.16 -7.54 -14.90
C GLY A 130 -10.96 -7.05 -14.08
N ILE A 131 -10.97 -5.79 -13.62
CA ILE A 131 -9.91 -5.24 -12.79
C ILE A 131 -10.13 -5.69 -11.33
N THR A 132 -9.07 -6.17 -10.69
CA THR A 132 -9.08 -6.43 -9.24
C THR A 132 -8.37 -5.31 -8.49
N ALA A 133 -8.83 -5.03 -7.26
CA ALA A 133 -8.21 -4.02 -6.41
C ALA A 133 -8.10 -4.56 -4.98
N HIS A 134 -6.93 -4.39 -4.36
CA HIS A 134 -6.59 -4.94 -3.07
C HIS A 134 -5.85 -3.92 -2.21
N SER A 135 -5.82 -4.16 -0.90
CA SER A 135 -4.87 -3.52 -0.01
C SER A 135 -4.04 -4.57 0.71
N ILE A 136 -2.77 -4.26 0.97
CA ILE A 136 -1.88 -5.06 1.80
C ILE A 136 -1.44 -4.19 2.97
N THR A 137 -1.77 -4.63 4.17
CA THR A 137 -1.32 -3.99 5.41
C THR A 137 0.04 -4.57 5.78
N LEU A 138 1.00 -3.69 6.00
CA LEU A 138 2.39 -4.03 6.31
C LEU A 138 2.77 -3.55 7.71
N ASP A 139 3.78 -4.19 8.28
CA ASP A 139 4.45 -3.78 9.51
C ASP A 139 4.91 -2.31 9.45
N PRO A 140 4.92 -1.58 10.58
CA PRO A 140 5.41 -0.19 10.63
C PRO A 140 6.82 0.02 10.06
N HIS A 141 7.73 -0.96 10.15
CA HIS A 141 9.08 -0.87 9.60
C HIS A 141 9.12 -0.69 8.07
N ALA A 142 8.05 -1.02 7.37
CA ALA A 142 7.96 -0.76 5.94
C ALA A 142 7.91 0.76 5.62
N PHE A 143 7.43 1.57 6.57
CA PHE A 143 7.15 3.00 6.37
C PHE A 143 7.97 3.91 7.28
N LEU A 144 8.35 3.46 8.47
CA LEU A 144 8.97 4.26 9.52
C LEU A 144 10.42 3.85 9.77
N ALA A 145 11.17 4.73 10.41
CA ALA A 145 12.47 4.39 10.97
C ALA A 145 12.32 3.31 12.07
N ALA A 146 13.39 2.54 12.30
CA ALA A 146 13.33 1.37 13.19
C ALA A 146 12.88 1.71 14.62
N ASP A 147 13.38 2.82 15.18
CA ASP A 147 13.04 3.25 16.54
C ASP A 147 11.56 3.67 16.65
N ASP A 148 11.05 4.38 15.63
CA ASP A 148 9.65 4.81 15.56
C ASP A 148 8.71 3.61 15.38
N ALA A 149 9.08 2.66 14.53
CA ALA A 149 8.32 1.44 14.32
C ALA A 149 8.25 0.59 15.60
N ALA A 150 9.37 0.48 16.32
CA ALA A 150 9.41 -0.20 17.63
C ALA A 150 8.55 0.50 18.68
N GLY A 151 8.51 1.85 18.66
CA GLY A 151 7.62 2.66 19.52
C GLY A 151 6.15 2.33 19.26
N ILE A 152 5.73 2.30 18.00
CA ILE A 152 4.35 1.92 17.62
C ILE A 152 4.01 0.50 18.09
N ALA A 153 4.92 -0.46 17.93
CA ALA A 153 4.69 -1.81 18.41
C ALA A 153 4.50 -1.86 19.93
N ALA A 154 5.31 -1.13 20.68
CA ALA A 154 5.21 -1.04 22.14
C ALA A 154 3.89 -0.38 22.58
N ASP A 155 3.51 0.75 21.97
CA ASP A 155 2.28 1.49 22.28
C ASP A 155 1.00 0.67 22.05
N ASN A 156 1.03 -0.22 21.06
CA ASN A 156 -0.08 -1.10 20.75
C ASN A 156 0.01 -2.45 21.48
N ALA A 157 0.95 -2.63 22.41
CA ALA A 157 1.22 -3.88 23.12
C ALA A 157 1.42 -5.07 22.16
N LEU A 158 2.00 -4.81 20.99
CA LEU A 158 2.34 -5.84 20.03
C LEU A 158 3.60 -6.59 20.49
N HIS A 159 3.60 -7.88 20.28
CA HIS A 159 4.75 -8.73 20.56
C HIS A 159 5.63 -8.86 19.31
N ASP A 160 6.78 -9.52 19.45
CA ASP A 160 7.56 -9.89 18.29
C ASP A 160 6.70 -10.70 17.31
N PRO A 161 6.86 -10.52 16.00
CA PRO A 161 6.09 -11.29 15.04
C PRO A 161 6.25 -12.80 15.25
N PRO A 162 5.17 -13.60 15.31
CA PRO A 162 5.24 -15.05 15.39
C PRO A 162 6.12 -15.72 14.32
N LEU A 163 6.30 -15.06 13.18
CA LEU A 163 7.23 -15.47 12.13
C LEU A 163 8.70 -15.46 12.60
N GLY A 164 9.00 -14.78 13.73
CA GLY A 164 10.36 -14.61 14.24
C GLY A 164 11.16 -13.50 13.56
N ARG A 165 10.57 -12.81 12.59
CA ARG A 165 11.14 -11.65 11.90
C ARG A 165 10.04 -10.80 11.26
N VAL A 166 10.36 -9.54 10.99
CA VAL A 166 9.53 -8.69 10.12
C VAL A 166 9.61 -9.23 8.68
N PRO A 167 8.49 -9.32 7.94
CA PRO A 167 8.52 -9.66 6.52
C PRO A 167 9.38 -8.67 5.72
N ASP A 168 10.18 -9.19 4.80
CA ASP A 168 10.95 -8.37 3.87
C ASP A 168 10.07 -7.92 2.69
N ASP A 169 10.13 -6.64 2.34
CA ASP A 169 9.26 -6.09 1.28
C ASP A 169 9.57 -6.69 -0.09
N ARG A 170 10.85 -6.97 -0.38
CA ARG A 170 11.30 -7.54 -1.64
C ARG A 170 11.03 -9.04 -1.73
N ASP A 171 11.40 -9.77 -0.67
CA ASP A 171 11.47 -11.23 -0.73
C ASP A 171 10.20 -11.92 -0.21
N ASP A 172 9.39 -11.23 0.63
CA ASP A 172 8.13 -11.78 1.15
C ASP A 172 6.89 -11.06 0.57
N VAL A 173 6.91 -9.72 0.48
CA VAL A 173 5.71 -8.95 0.08
C VAL A 173 5.54 -8.90 -1.44
N ALA A 174 6.61 -8.66 -2.20
CA ALA A 174 6.52 -8.59 -3.67
C ALA A 174 5.98 -9.88 -4.30
N PRO A 175 6.36 -11.09 -3.87
CA PRO A 175 5.74 -12.33 -4.36
C PRO A 175 4.23 -12.45 -4.06
N ILE A 176 3.75 -11.89 -2.94
CA ILE A 176 2.32 -11.86 -2.61
C ILE A 176 1.60 -10.91 -3.57
N ILE A 177 2.20 -9.78 -3.91
CA ILE A 177 1.67 -8.82 -4.88
C ILE A 177 1.57 -9.48 -6.27
N ASP A 178 2.62 -10.17 -6.71
CA ASP A 178 2.61 -10.92 -7.97
C ASP A 178 1.52 -12.00 -7.99
N TRP A 179 1.38 -12.74 -6.88
CA TRP A 179 0.31 -13.72 -6.76
C TRP A 179 -1.08 -13.09 -6.85
N LEU A 180 -1.31 -11.92 -6.22
CA LEU A 180 -2.58 -11.18 -6.34
C LEU A 180 -2.90 -10.77 -7.78
N ALA A 181 -1.88 -10.52 -8.60
CA ALA A 181 -2.02 -10.20 -10.02
C ALA A 181 -2.16 -11.46 -10.90
N SER A 182 -2.14 -12.66 -10.32
CA SER A 182 -2.26 -13.92 -11.04
C SER A 182 -3.72 -14.36 -11.19
N PRO A 183 -4.04 -15.21 -12.20
CA PRO A 183 -5.37 -15.79 -12.34
C PRO A 183 -5.84 -16.60 -11.14
N ALA A 184 -4.92 -17.15 -10.33
CA ALA A 184 -5.24 -17.91 -9.13
C ALA A 184 -5.90 -17.06 -8.04
N ALA A 185 -5.58 -15.77 -7.97
CA ALA A 185 -6.16 -14.81 -7.04
C ALA A 185 -7.41 -14.10 -7.57
N ALA A 186 -7.82 -14.34 -8.81
CA ALA A 186 -8.96 -13.65 -9.44
C ALA A 186 -10.29 -13.68 -8.62
N PRO A 187 -10.61 -14.73 -7.85
CA PRO A 187 -11.79 -14.72 -6.97
C PRO A 187 -11.68 -13.79 -5.76
N LEU A 188 -10.48 -13.33 -5.41
CA LEU A 188 -10.25 -12.39 -4.33
C LEU A 188 -10.45 -10.96 -4.84
N VAL A 189 -11.62 -10.40 -4.64
CA VAL A 189 -11.95 -9.05 -5.09
C VAL A 189 -12.16 -8.15 -3.86
N GLY A 190 -11.39 -7.06 -3.76
CA GLY A 190 -11.50 -6.10 -2.67
C GLY A 190 -10.92 -6.59 -1.34
N SER A 191 -10.02 -7.57 -1.36
CA SER A 191 -9.40 -8.11 -0.15
C SER A 191 -8.44 -7.12 0.49
N SER A 192 -8.43 -7.11 1.83
CA SER A 192 -7.39 -6.48 2.63
C SER A 192 -6.58 -7.59 3.28
N LEU A 193 -5.35 -7.77 2.86
CA LEU A 193 -4.44 -8.78 3.40
C LEU A 193 -3.53 -8.13 4.44
N VAL A 194 -3.22 -8.87 5.50
CA VAL A 194 -2.23 -8.45 6.51
C VAL A 194 -0.97 -9.29 6.29
N VAL A 195 0.15 -8.62 6.03
CA VAL A 195 1.45 -9.24 5.78
C VAL A 195 2.47 -8.58 6.73
N ASP A 196 2.44 -8.99 7.98
CA ASP A 196 3.21 -8.42 9.08
C ASP A 196 3.90 -9.49 9.96
N GLY A 197 3.97 -10.73 9.46
CA GLY A 197 4.55 -11.85 10.21
C GLY A 197 3.69 -12.33 11.38
N GLY A 198 2.42 -11.90 11.44
CA GLY A 198 1.49 -12.21 12.53
C GLY A 198 1.55 -11.24 13.69
N LEU A 199 2.17 -10.06 13.49
CA LEU A 199 2.26 -9.00 14.50
C LEU A 199 0.87 -8.53 14.94
N TRP A 200 -0.06 -8.37 13.98
CA TRP A 200 -1.44 -7.97 14.19
C TRP A 200 -2.40 -8.97 13.57
N MET A 201 -3.18 -9.65 14.41
CA MET A 201 -4.19 -10.62 13.97
C MET A 201 -5.58 -10.06 14.33
N PRO A 202 -6.20 -9.24 13.46
CA PRO A 202 -7.55 -8.76 13.70
C PRO A 202 -8.53 -9.95 13.70
N GLY A 203 -9.34 -10.05 14.78
CA GLY A 203 -10.38 -11.06 14.93
C GLY A 203 -11.60 -10.79 14.07
#